data_0e62b4bc1e2f54f8fdf21594ba2f322a
#
_entry.id   0e62b4bc1e2f54f8fdf21594ba2f322a
#
_cell.length_a   1.000
_cell.length_b   1.000
_cell.length_c   1.000
_cell.angle_alpha   90.00
_cell.angle_beta   90.00
_cell.angle_gamma   90.00
#
_symmetry.space_group_name_H-M   'P 1'
#
loop_
_entity.id
_entity.type
_entity.pdbx_description
1 polymer ?
#
loop_
_entity_poly.entity_id
_entity_poly.type
_entity_poly.pdbx_seq_one_letter_code
_entity_poly.pdbx_strand_id
1 'polypeptide(L)'
;FGAYLQIFFGAENRVSQETIEWTNIVANSFVNLLRMIIIPLILVTMIAAVLKVDEIKSLGKIGGTVVGVLVFTTMIAAMVGIFMASVTGLDATDFNLGEREAARAEILESRQDSVADLSIPQLLTSMVSTNIFRDLSQARSISIIAVVIFGLLFGIASLLVSQEDANHKDRILGFIETSQAVVMRLVKMVMSLTPYGVLALMTRVMSTSDFDAILTLINFVLASYVAIAIMFVIHSLIILLLGVNIGSYFKKVWPVLTFAFVTRSSAATIPLTIRAQIEELKIPAPIANIAASFGATIGQNGCAGVYP
;
A
#
# COMPACT_ATOMS: atom_id res chain seq x y z
N PHE A 1 25.15 12.83 7.80
CA PHE A 1 24.95 14.17 8.36
C PHE A 1 24.37 14.08 9.79
N GLY A 2 23.27 13.33 10.03
CA GLY A 2 22.71 13.18 11.39
C GLY A 2 23.70 12.59 12.40
N ALA A 3 24.40 11.51 12.03
CA ALA A 3 25.44 10.93 12.90
C ALA A 3 26.60 11.90 13.17
N TYR A 4 26.96 12.72 12.18
CA TYR A 4 27.97 13.77 12.37
C TYR A 4 27.53 14.81 13.40
N LEU A 5 26.28 15.26 13.33
CA LEU A 5 25.69 16.19 14.31
C LEU A 5 25.74 15.60 15.72
N GLN A 6 25.39 14.33 15.88
CA GLN A 6 25.39 13.64 17.16
C GLN A 6 26.81 13.47 17.74
N ILE A 7 27.76 13.04 16.91
CA ILE A 7 29.16 12.76 17.35
C ILE A 7 29.92 14.05 17.69
N PHE A 8 29.77 15.11 16.88
CA PHE A 8 30.57 16.31 17.01
C PHE A 8 29.96 17.39 17.90
N PHE A 9 28.63 17.48 17.92
CA PHE A 9 27.95 18.54 18.67
C PHE A 9 27.14 18.01 19.87
N GLY A 10 26.86 16.71 19.94
CA GLY A 10 25.95 16.14 20.93
C GLY A 10 24.49 16.48 20.69
N ALA A 11 23.60 15.66 21.19
CA ALA A 11 22.14 15.83 20.99
C ALA A 11 21.58 17.08 21.67
N GLU A 12 22.20 17.54 22.76
CA GLU A 12 21.75 18.69 23.57
C GLU A 12 22.27 20.05 23.10
N ASN A 13 23.14 20.06 22.09
CA ASN A 13 23.72 21.33 21.61
C ASN A 13 22.66 22.12 20.83
N ARG A 14 22.56 23.44 21.11
CA ARG A 14 21.63 24.36 20.47
C ARG A 14 21.69 24.32 18.93
N VAL A 15 22.90 24.25 18.36
CA VAL A 15 23.08 24.17 16.89
C VAL A 15 22.54 22.87 16.34
N SER A 16 22.68 21.76 17.07
CA SER A 16 22.11 20.46 16.71
C SER A 16 20.59 20.50 16.74
N GLN A 17 20.01 21.06 17.79
CA GLN A 17 18.55 21.17 17.96
C GLN A 17 17.92 22.07 16.87
N GLU A 18 18.48 23.26 16.62
CA GLU A 18 17.99 24.15 15.55
C GLU A 18 18.06 23.47 14.17
N THR A 19 19.15 22.75 13.88
CA THR A 19 19.30 22.01 12.61
C THR A 19 18.28 20.87 12.48
N ILE A 20 18.02 20.15 13.57
CA ILE A 20 17.01 19.08 13.60
C ILE A 20 15.60 19.66 13.40
N GLU A 21 15.27 20.81 14.00
CA GLU A 21 13.97 21.46 13.82
C GLU A 21 13.73 21.86 12.35
N TRP A 22 14.69 22.48 11.69
CA TRP A 22 14.59 22.80 10.27
C TRP A 22 14.46 21.56 9.40
N THR A 23 15.22 20.52 9.70
CA THR A 23 15.15 19.23 9.01
C THR A 23 13.78 18.57 9.21
N ASN A 24 13.19 18.70 10.41
CA ASN A 24 11.87 18.19 10.73
C ASN A 24 10.75 18.84 9.90
N ILE A 25 10.88 20.12 9.52
CA ILE A 25 9.89 20.76 8.63
C ILE A 25 9.84 20.01 7.29
N VAL A 26 11.00 19.71 6.70
CA VAL A 26 11.09 18.98 5.42
C VAL A 26 10.55 17.56 5.58
N ALA A 27 10.97 16.84 6.62
CA ALA A 27 10.54 15.48 6.92
C ALA A 27 9.01 15.38 7.12
N ASN A 28 8.46 16.23 7.98
CA ASN A 28 7.02 16.23 8.27
C ASN A 28 6.18 16.67 7.07
N SER A 29 6.65 17.68 6.30
CA SER A 29 5.98 18.13 5.08
C SER A 29 5.92 17.01 4.04
N PHE A 30 7.02 16.29 3.85
CA PHE A 30 7.05 15.14 2.94
C PHE A 30 6.07 14.04 3.35
N VAL A 31 6.05 13.66 4.63
CA VAL A 31 5.09 12.66 5.15
C VAL A 31 3.65 13.13 5.01
N ASN A 32 3.37 14.41 5.29
CA ASN A 32 2.03 14.96 5.13
C ASN A 32 1.57 14.98 3.67
N LEU A 33 2.47 15.31 2.73
CA LEU A 33 2.19 15.22 1.29
C LEU A 33 1.88 13.79 0.85
N LEU A 34 2.63 12.80 1.35
CA LEU A 34 2.34 11.39 1.08
C LEU A 34 0.95 10.99 1.58
N ARG A 35 0.59 11.39 2.81
CA ARG A 35 -0.74 11.09 3.40
C ARG A 35 -1.87 11.75 2.64
N MET A 36 -1.69 12.98 2.20
CA MET A 36 -2.70 13.73 1.44
C MET A 36 -3.14 12.98 0.17
N ILE A 37 -2.24 12.22 -0.45
CA ILE A 37 -2.51 11.53 -1.71
C ILE A 37 -3.24 10.19 -1.52
N ILE A 38 -3.15 9.57 -0.35
CA ILE A 38 -3.64 8.20 -0.11
C ILE A 38 -5.11 8.07 -0.49
N ILE A 39 -5.97 8.92 0.03
CA ILE A 39 -7.42 8.82 -0.18
C ILE A 39 -7.85 9.09 -1.63
N PRO A 40 -7.41 10.19 -2.28
CA PRO A 40 -7.71 10.40 -3.69
C PRO A 40 -7.22 9.25 -4.57
N LEU A 41 -6.04 8.72 -4.30
CA LEU A 41 -5.47 7.60 -5.05
C LEU A 41 -6.35 6.34 -4.92
N ILE A 42 -6.68 5.95 -3.68
CA ILE A 42 -7.53 4.78 -3.42
C ILE A 42 -8.88 4.95 -4.10
N LEU A 43 -9.56 6.07 -3.91
CA LEU A 43 -10.89 6.30 -4.46
C LEU A 43 -10.89 6.15 -5.99
N VAL A 44 -10.01 6.88 -6.68
CA VAL A 44 -9.99 6.89 -8.14
C VAL A 44 -9.53 5.55 -8.72
N THR A 45 -8.54 4.88 -8.08
CA THR A 45 -8.05 3.59 -8.55
C THR A 45 -9.10 2.48 -8.36
N MET A 46 -9.87 2.51 -7.27
CA MET A 46 -10.94 1.55 -7.03
C MET A 46 -12.08 1.70 -8.04
N ILE A 47 -12.54 2.93 -8.30
CA ILE A 47 -13.56 3.21 -9.32
C ILE A 47 -13.05 2.77 -10.71
N ALA A 48 -11.83 3.13 -11.07
CA ALA A 48 -11.23 2.77 -12.35
C ALA A 48 -11.06 1.26 -12.51
N ALA A 49 -10.75 0.54 -11.44
CA ALA A 49 -10.62 -0.92 -11.45
C ALA A 49 -11.95 -1.60 -11.80
N VAL A 50 -13.06 -1.13 -11.24
CA VAL A 50 -14.40 -1.67 -11.53
C VAL A 50 -14.84 -1.36 -12.96
N LEU A 51 -14.61 -0.13 -13.45
CA LEU A 51 -15.00 0.28 -14.79
C LEU A 51 -14.23 -0.43 -15.92
N LYS A 52 -13.08 -1.00 -15.64
CA LYS A 52 -12.30 -1.82 -16.60
C LYS A 52 -12.86 -3.24 -16.78
N VAL A 53 -13.90 -3.59 -16.07
CA VAL A 53 -14.58 -4.89 -16.20
C VAL A 53 -15.67 -4.79 -17.24
N ASP A 54 -15.56 -5.57 -18.33
CA ASP A 54 -16.46 -5.50 -19.48
C ASP A 54 -17.89 -5.99 -19.17
N GLU A 55 -18.06 -6.94 -18.22
CA GLU A 55 -19.37 -7.51 -17.86
C GLU A 55 -19.52 -7.74 -16.36
N ILE A 56 -20.63 -7.27 -15.77
CA ILE A 56 -20.97 -7.46 -14.35
C ILE A 56 -21.09 -8.95 -13.98
N LYS A 57 -21.57 -9.80 -14.89
CA LYS A 57 -21.68 -11.25 -14.66
C LYS A 57 -20.29 -11.90 -14.49
N SER A 58 -19.30 -11.44 -15.26
CA SER A 58 -17.90 -11.85 -15.12
C SER A 58 -17.30 -11.35 -13.81
N LEU A 59 -17.71 -10.17 -13.35
CA LEU A 59 -17.28 -9.59 -12.06
C LEU A 59 -17.70 -10.49 -10.89
N GLY A 60 -18.89 -11.04 -10.90
CA GLY A 60 -19.42 -11.83 -9.79
C GLY A 60 -18.63 -13.12 -9.53
N LYS A 61 -18.51 -13.99 -10.51
CA LYS A 61 -17.85 -15.30 -10.31
C LYS A 61 -16.32 -15.23 -10.40
N ILE A 62 -15.81 -14.62 -11.46
CA ILE A 62 -14.36 -14.52 -11.69
C ILE A 62 -13.76 -13.53 -10.70
N GLY A 63 -14.37 -12.36 -10.53
CA GLY A 63 -13.93 -11.35 -9.56
C GLY A 63 -13.93 -11.87 -8.14
N GLY A 64 -14.98 -12.58 -7.72
CA GLY A 64 -15.04 -13.20 -6.39
C GLY A 64 -13.93 -14.22 -6.16
N THR A 65 -13.61 -15.06 -7.16
CA THR A 65 -12.49 -16.01 -7.07
C THR A 65 -11.14 -15.29 -7.00
N VAL A 66 -10.92 -14.28 -7.84
CA VAL A 66 -9.68 -13.49 -7.85
C VAL A 66 -9.51 -12.78 -6.52
N VAL A 67 -10.53 -12.08 -6.03
CA VAL A 67 -10.49 -11.40 -4.73
C VAL A 67 -10.26 -12.40 -3.59
N GLY A 68 -10.93 -13.55 -3.62
CA GLY A 68 -10.74 -14.62 -2.64
C GLY A 68 -9.27 -15.10 -2.58
N VAL A 69 -8.66 -15.36 -3.73
CA VAL A 69 -7.25 -15.77 -3.82
C VAL A 69 -6.32 -14.64 -3.34
N LEU A 70 -6.58 -13.40 -3.74
CA LEU A 70 -5.77 -12.25 -3.32
C LEU A 70 -5.84 -12.04 -1.80
N VAL A 71 -7.04 -12.08 -1.20
CA VAL A 71 -7.22 -11.95 0.25
C VAL A 71 -6.55 -13.12 0.98
N PHE A 72 -6.71 -14.35 0.49
CA PHE A 72 -6.08 -15.54 1.08
C PHE A 72 -4.55 -15.44 1.06
N THR A 73 -3.96 -15.07 -0.07
CA THR A 73 -2.49 -14.90 -0.15
C THR A 73 -1.99 -13.72 0.68
N THR A 74 -2.77 -12.65 0.80
CA THR A 74 -2.46 -11.50 1.66
C THR A 74 -2.52 -11.89 3.14
N MET A 75 -3.48 -12.73 3.54
CA MET A 75 -3.54 -13.28 4.89
C MET A 75 -2.32 -14.14 5.21
N ILE A 76 -1.89 -15.01 4.29
CA ILE A 76 -0.65 -15.78 4.45
C ILE A 76 0.55 -14.84 4.60
N ALA A 77 0.62 -13.78 3.80
CA ALA A 77 1.70 -12.81 3.89
C ALA A 77 1.73 -12.11 5.26
N ALA A 78 0.57 -11.72 5.80
CA ALA A 78 0.48 -11.14 7.13
C ALA A 78 0.95 -12.13 8.22
N MET A 79 0.55 -13.41 8.11
CA MET A 79 1.02 -14.46 9.04
C MET A 79 2.55 -14.65 8.97
N VAL A 80 3.14 -14.60 7.77
CA VAL A 80 4.60 -14.65 7.60
C VAL A 80 5.26 -13.44 8.24
N GLY A 81 4.68 -12.24 8.09
CA GLY A 81 5.19 -11.03 8.72
C GLY A 81 5.18 -11.12 10.26
N ILE A 82 4.04 -11.52 10.84
CA ILE A 82 3.91 -11.72 12.30
C ILE A 82 4.92 -12.79 12.80
N PHE A 83 5.05 -13.90 12.07
CA PHE A 83 6.02 -14.94 12.40
C PHE A 83 7.45 -14.39 12.38
N MET A 84 7.82 -13.64 11.35
CA MET A 84 9.14 -13.02 11.24
C MET A 84 9.39 -12.02 12.37
N ALA A 85 8.42 -11.18 12.70
CA ALA A 85 8.53 -10.23 13.81
C ALA A 85 8.75 -10.97 15.15
N SER A 86 8.01 -12.06 15.40
CA SER A 86 8.15 -12.86 16.62
C SER A 86 9.48 -13.61 16.71
N VAL A 87 10.01 -14.11 15.59
CA VAL A 87 11.29 -14.83 15.57
C VAL A 87 12.48 -13.89 15.71
N THR A 88 12.40 -12.71 15.12
CA THR A 88 13.50 -11.72 15.17
C THR A 88 13.51 -10.91 16.46
N GLY A 89 12.44 -11.00 17.29
CA GLY A 89 12.33 -10.25 18.53
C GLY A 89 12.34 -8.74 18.30
N LEU A 90 11.78 -8.31 17.17
CA LEU A 90 11.67 -6.88 16.85
C LEU A 90 10.67 -6.25 17.81
N ASP A 91 11.19 -5.50 18.77
CA ASP A 91 10.42 -4.71 19.71
C ASP A 91 10.64 -3.22 19.40
N ALA A 92 9.56 -2.46 19.32
CA ALA A 92 9.60 -1.03 19.09
C ALA A 92 9.82 -0.22 20.39
N THR A 93 9.92 -0.88 21.53
CA THR A 93 10.06 -0.25 22.85
C THR A 93 11.41 0.47 23.04
N ASP A 94 12.44 0.06 22.30
CA ASP A 94 13.79 0.65 22.37
C ASP A 94 13.94 1.94 21.57
N PHE A 95 12.92 2.36 20.82
CA PHE A 95 12.97 3.63 20.12
C PHE A 95 12.61 4.77 21.07
N ASN A 96 13.53 5.72 21.27
CA ASN A 96 13.21 7.00 21.87
C ASN A 96 12.20 7.73 20.97
N LEU A 97 10.92 7.50 21.27
CA LEU A 97 9.81 8.18 20.61
C LEU A 97 9.90 9.66 21.01
N GLY A 98 10.11 10.54 20.04
CA GLY A 98 9.94 11.97 20.31
C GLY A 98 8.50 12.25 20.77
N GLU A 99 8.27 13.37 21.49
CA GLU A 99 6.94 13.71 22.05
C GLU A 99 5.78 13.55 21.07
N ARG A 100 6.00 13.85 19.79
CA ARG A 100 4.99 13.69 18.73
C ARG A 100 4.74 12.24 18.32
N GLU A 101 5.77 11.42 18.33
CA GLU A 101 5.66 9.98 18.08
C GLU A 101 5.00 9.27 19.25
N ALA A 102 5.34 9.65 20.49
CA ALA A 102 4.70 9.17 21.70
C ALA A 102 3.20 9.54 21.72
N ALA A 103 2.86 10.80 21.43
CA ALA A 103 1.46 11.23 21.28
C ALA A 103 0.73 10.48 20.15
N ARG A 104 1.43 10.06 19.12
CA ARG A 104 0.87 9.28 18.02
C ARG A 104 0.73 7.81 18.36
N ALA A 105 1.66 7.23 19.11
CA ALA A 105 1.53 5.88 19.65
C ALA A 105 0.30 5.80 20.55
N GLU A 106 0.09 6.79 21.44
CA GLU A 106 -1.10 6.92 22.27
C GLU A 106 -2.40 7.01 21.45
N ILE A 107 -2.38 7.78 20.34
CA ILE A 107 -3.52 7.84 19.41
C ILE A 107 -3.73 6.49 18.70
N LEU A 108 -2.69 5.77 18.36
CA LEU A 108 -2.79 4.44 17.74
C LEU A 108 -3.30 3.41 18.74
N GLU A 109 -2.82 3.42 19.97
CA GLU A 109 -3.34 2.58 21.06
C GLU A 109 -4.81 2.87 21.33
N SER A 110 -5.21 4.13 21.49
CA SER A 110 -6.61 4.49 21.67
C SER A 110 -7.51 4.11 20.49
N ARG A 111 -6.97 4.08 19.28
CA ARG A 111 -7.66 3.59 18.08
C ARG A 111 -7.73 2.06 18.05
N GLN A 112 -6.69 1.38 18.49
CA GLN A 112 -6.64 -0.08 18.60
C GLN A 112 -7.66 -0.55 19.66
N ASP A 113 -7.69 0.09 20.82
CA ASP A 113 -8.67 -0.17 21.86
C ASP A 113 -10.11 0.08 21.39
N SER A 114 -10.33 1.19 20.67
CA SER A 114 -11.65 1.50 20.10
C SER A 114 -12.14 0.49 19.06
N VAL A 115 -11.23 -0.29 18.44
CA VAL A 115 -11.56 -1.37 17.49
C VAL A 115 -11.62 -2.72 18.19
N ALA A 116 -10.77 -2.96 19.18
CA ALA A 116 -10.73 -4.21 19.95
C ALA A 116 -12.00 -4.43 20.77
N ASP A 117 -12.63 -3.35 21.26
CA ASP A 117 -13.89 -3.39 22.00
C ASP A 117 -15.13 -3.61 21.11
N LEU A 118 -14.99 -3.56 19.77
CA LEU A 118 -16.11 -3.77 18.85
C LEU A 118 -16.38 -5.26 18.67
N SER A 119 -17.63 -5.66 18.83
CA SER A 119 -18.08 -6.98 18.41
C SER A 119 -17.96 -7.13 16.87
N ILE A 120 -17.81 -8.37 16.36
CA ILE A 120 -17.71 -8.62 14.92
C ILE A 120 -18.85 -7.96 14.12
N PRO A 121 -20.13 -8.00 14.55
CA PRO A 121 -21.21 -7.28 13.86
C PRO A 121 -21.02 -5.76 13.85
N GLN A 122 -20.51 -5.18 14.93
CA GLN A 122 -20.21 -3.74 15.00
C GLN A 122 -19.03 -3.36 14.09
N LEU A 123 -18.01 -4.21 13.98
CA LEU A 123 -16.91 -4.05 13.02
C LEU A 123 -17.43 -4.03 11.58
N LEU A 124 -18.26 -5.00 11.21
CA LEU A 124 -18.84 -5.08 9.87
C LEU A 124 -19.72 -3.86 9.53
N THR A 125 -20.56 -3.43 10.48
CA THR A 125 -21.38 -2.22 10.31
C THR A 125 -20.55 -0.95 10.24
N SER A 126 -19.47 -0.86 10.98
CA SER A 126 -18.58 0.30 10.99
C SER A 126 -17.76 0.45 9.70
N MET A 127 -17.59 -0.63 8.92
CA MET A 127 -16.95 -0.58 7.59
C MET A 127 -17.80 0.19 6.57
N VAL A 128 -19.12 0.26 6.77
CA VAL A 128 -20.01 1.03 5.89
C VAL A 128 -20.01 2.49 6.35
N SER A 129 -19.75 3.40 5.42
CA SER A 129 -19.72 4.83 5.72
C SER A 129 -21.12 5.38 5.97
N THR A 130 -21.29 6.08 7.07
CA THR A 130 -22.49 6.91 7.32
C THR A 130 -22.38 8.30 6.67
N ASN A 131 -21.13 8.74 6.44
CA ASN A 131 -20.83 9.99 5.76
C ASN A 131 -19.47 9.89 5.06
N ILE A 132 -19.50 9.75 3.74
CA ILE A 132 -18.29 9.57 2.94
C ILE A 132 -17.29 10.72 3.09
N PHE A 133 -17.75 11.96 3.24
CA PHE A 133 -16.84 13.11 3.39
C PHE A 133 -16.04 13.04 4.69
N ARG A 134 -16.63 12.50 5.75
CA ARG A 134 -15.91 12.23 7.00
C ARG A 134 -14.84 11.14 6.82
N ASP A 135 -15.11 10.13 6.02
CA ASP A 135 -14.12 9.08 5.73
C ASP A 135 -13.04 9.54 4.75
N LEU A 136 -13.38 10.40 3.79
CA LEU A 136 -12.41 11.04 2.92
C LEU A 136 -11.41 11.92 3.70
N SER A 137 -11.79 12.45 4.86
CA SER A 137 -10.89 13.19 5.76
C SER A 137 -10.06 12.30 6.72
N GLN A 138 -10.19 10.97 6.64
CA GLN A 138 -9.53 10.00 7.53
C GLN A 138 -9.85 10.18 9.02
N ALA A 139 -11.05 10.67 9.33
CA ALA A 139 -11.46 10.98 10.70
C ALA A 139 -11.74 9.74 11.57
N ARG A 140 -11.85 8.54 10.98
CA ARG A 140 -12.04 7.26 11.69
C ARG A 140 -10.88 6.30 11.42
N SER A 141 -10.62 5.38 12.33
CA SER A 141 -9.57 4.36 12.20
C SER A 141 -9.75 3.48 10.96
N ILE A 142 -11.00 3.20 10.57
CA ILE A 142 -11.37 2.35 9.44
C ILE A 142 -11.81 3.14 8.20
N SER A 143 -11.56 4.47 8.16
CA SER A 143 -11.95 5.33 7.03
C SER A 143 -11.47 4.82 5.67
N ILE A 144 -10.26 4.24 5.59
CA ILE A 144 -9.71 3.70 4.34
C ILE A 144 -10.60 2.57 3.81
N ILE A 145 -11.06 1.66 4.66
CA ILE A 145 -11.95 0.55 4.28
C ILE A 145 -13.29 1.09 3.79
N ALA A 146 -13.85 2.08 4.50
CA ALA A 146 -15.10 2.71 4.11
C ALA A 146 -14.98 3.41 2.74
N VAL A 147 -13.86 4.07 2.44
CA VAL A 147 -13.58 4.68 1.13
C VAL A 147 -13.44 3.61 0.03
N VAL A 148 -12.81 2.48 0.32
CA VAL A 148 -12.72 1.35 -0.62
C VAL A 148 -14.11 0.81 -0.96
N ILE A 149 -14.96 0.56 0.05
CA ILE A 149 -16.34 0.09 -0.14
C ILE A 149 -17.14 1.10 -0.94
N PHE A 150 -17.05 2.38 -0.61
CA PHE A 150 -17.71 3.44 -1.37
C PHE A 150 -17.22 3.49 -2.82
N GLY A 151 -15.89 3.41 -3.04
CA GLY A 151 -15.30 3.39 -4.38
C GLY A 151 -15.77 2.21 -5.22
N LEU A 152 -15.90 1.02 -4.61
CA LEU A 152 -16.47 -0.16 -5.26
C LEU A 152 -17.94 0.05 -5.63
N LEU A 153 -18.77 0.51 -4.69
CA LEU A 153 -20.19 0.76 -4.94
C LEU A 153 -20.39 1.85 -6.01
N PHE A 154 -19.64 2.94 -5.93
CA PHE A 154 -19.68 4.01 -6.92
C PHE A 154 -19.20 3.50 -8.30
N GLY A 155 -18.17 2.67 -8.33
CA GLY A 155 -17.69 2.03 -9.56
C GLY A 155 -18.74 1.12 -10.19
N ILE A 156 -19.43 0.29 -9.38
CA ILE A 156 -20.52 -0.58 -9.85
C ILE A 156 -21.69 0.26 -10.37
N ALA A 157 -22.11 1.29 -9.65
CA ALA A 157 -23.17 2.20 -10.09
C ALA A 157 -22.79 2.89 -11.42
N SER A 158 -21.56 3.36 -11.54
CA SER A 158 -21.02 3.95 -12.76
C SER A 158 -21.00 2.96 -13.94
N LEU A 159 -20.68 1.70 -13.67
CA LEU A 159 -20.69 0.64 -14.68
C LEU A 159 -22.12 0.34 -15.15
N LEU A 160 -23.11 0.30 -14.24
CA LEU A 160 -24.53 0.11 -14.57
C LEU A 160 -25.03 1.23 -15.46
N VAL A 161 -24.80 2.49 -15.09
CA VAL A 161 -25.17 3.67 -15.91
C VAL A 161 -24.49 3.63 -17.29
N SER A 162 -23.24 3.18 -17.34
CA SER A 162 -22.50 3.02 -18.61
C SER A 162 -23.09 1.93 -19.53
N GLN A 163 -23.84 0.97 -18.99
CA GLN A 163 -24.52 -0.07 -19.78
C GLN A 163 -25.88 0.40 -20.30
N GLU A 164 -26.51 1.37 -19.66
CA GLU A 164 -27.79 1.91 -20.07
C GLU A 164 -27.69 2.85 -21.29
N ASP A 165 -26.61 3.64 -21.38
CA ASP A 165 -26.37 4.58 -22.47
C ASP A 165 -24.88 4.68 -22.82
N ALA A 166 -24.58 4.46 -24.11
CA ALA A 166 -23.21 4.54 -24.64
C ALA A 166 -22.58 5.95 -24.47
N ASN A 167 -23.39 7.00 -24.52
CA ASN A 167 -22.89 8.37 -24.30
C ASN A 167 -22.42 8.59 -22.85
N HIS A 168 -23.10 7.96 -21.88
CA HIS A 168 -22.68 8.01 -20.49
C HIS A 168 -21.40 7.20 -20.29
N LYS A 169 -21.26 6.07 -20.98
CA LYS A 169 -20.05 5.23 -20.92
C LYS A 169 -18.78 6.05 -21.24
N ASP A 170 -18.77 6.71 -22.38
CA ASP A 170 -17.58 7.45 -22.82
C ASP A 170 -17.25 8.63 -21.88
N ARG A 171 -18.28 9.32 -21.39
CA ARG A 171 -18.10 10.43 -20.45
C ARG A 171 -17.58 9.96 -19.09
N ILE A 172 -18.15 8.89 -18.54
CA ILE A 172 -17.75 8.36 -17.24
C ILE A 172 -16.32 7.80 -17.32
N LEU A 173 -16.00 7.01 -18.35
CA LEU A 173 -14.66 6.48 -18.56
C LEU A 173 -13.65 7.61 -18.73
N GLY A 174 -13.93 8.58 -19.61
CA GLY A 174 -13.03 9.71 -19.83
C GLY A 174 -12.80 10.56 -18.57
N PHE A 175 -13.82 10.77 -17.76
CA PHE A 175 -13.69 11.49 -16.49
C PHE A 175 -12.82 10.73 -15.49
N ILE A 176 -13.06 9.44 -15.31
CA ILE A 176 -12.32 8.62 -14.35
C ILE A 176 -10.87 8.40 -14.80
N GLU A 177 -10.63 8.15 -16.09
CA GLU A 177 -9.27 8.03 -16.64
C GLU A 177 -8.48 9.33 -16.48
N THR A 178 -9.09 10.46 -16.77
CA THR A 178 -8.48 11.79 -16.58
C THR A 178 -8.18 12.04 -15.10
N SER A 179 -9.13 11.76 -14.21
CA SER A 179 -8.96 11.90 -12.77
C SER A 179 -7.82 11.01 -12.26
N GLN A 180 -7.76 9.76 -12.74
CA GLN A 180 -6.66 8.83 -12.42
C GLN A 180 -5.31 9.37 -12.90
N ALA A 181 -5.25 9.89 -14.12
CA ALA A 181 -4.03 10.47 -14.69
C ALA A 181 -3.54 11.67 -13.85
N VAL A 182 -4.45 12.56 -13.44
CA VAL A 182 -4.15 13.72 -12.58
C VAL A 182 -3.62 13.26 -11.21
N VAL A 183 -4.30 12.33 -10.55
CA VAL A 183 -3.87 11.82 -9.25
C VAL A 183 -2.52 11.11 -9.36
N MET A 184 -2.31 10.29 -10.39
CA MET A 184 -1.02 9.64 -10.64
C MET A 184 0.10 10.64 -10.93
N ARG A 185 -0.22 11.78 -11.58
CA ARG A 185 0.76 12.86 -11.79
C ARG A 185 1.12 13.52 -10.46
N LEU A 186 0.13 13.78 -9.61
CA LEU A 186 0.34 14.31 -8.25
C LEU A 186 1.23 13.37 -7.42
N VAL A 187 0.96 12.05 -7.45
CA VAL A 187 1.83 11.04 -6.81
C VAL A 187 3.26 11.17 -7.31
N LYS A 188 3.48 11.23 -8.62
CA LYS A 188 4.83 11.37 -9.19
C LYS A 188 5.53 12.66 -8.73
N MET A 189 4.79 13.77 -8.64
CA MET A 189 5.34 15.05 -8.15
C MET A 189 5.81 14.92 -6.69
N VAL A 190 5.00 14.34 -5.81
CA VAL A 190 5.38 14.13 -4.42
C VAL A 190 6.52 13.12 -4.28
N MET A 191 6.48 12.03 -5.06
CA MET A 191 7.56 11.03 -5.08
C MET A 191 8.89 11.60 -5.58
N SER A 192 8.89 12.66 -6.39
CA SER A 192 10.15 13.33 -6.79
C SER A 192 10.85 14.02 -5.62
N LEU A 193 10.14 14.32 -4.54
CA LEU A 193 10.69 14.88 -3.29
C LEU A 193 11.28 13.80 -2.37
N THR A 194 11.12 12.51 -2.70
CA THR A 194 11.57 11.37 -1.86
C THR A 194 13.05 11.48 -1.45
N PRO A 195 14.01 11.84 -2.31
CA PRO A 195 15.40 11.94 -1.89
C PRO A 195 15.61 12.94 -0.74
N TYR A 196 14.93 14.08 -0.80
CA TYR A 196 15.00 15.13 0.22
C TYR A 196 14.23 14.74 1.48
N GLY A 197 13.05 14.19 1.33
CA GLY A 197 12.22 13.71 2.44
C GLY A 197 12.88 12.57 3.20
N VAL A 198 13.44 11.60 2.51
CA VAL A 198 14.17 10.47 3.14
C VAL A 198 15.46 10.95 3.79
N LEU A 199 16.21 11.85 3.16
CA LEU A 199 17.40 12.44 3.77
C LEU A 199 17.05 13.13 5.09
N ALA A 200 15.98 13.92 5.10
CA ALA A 200 15.53 14.62 6.30
C ALA A 200 15.07 13.66 7.40
N LEU A 201 14.28 12.62 7.04
CA LEU A 201 13.86 11.59 7.98
C LEU A 201 15.04 10.80 8.57
N MET A 202 15.99 10.40 7.73
CA MET A 202 17.18 9.67 8.19
C MET A 202 18.09 10.54 9.03
N THR A 203 18.25 11.83 8.69
CA THR A 203 19.01 12.78 9.52
C THR A 203 18.42 12.85 10.92
N ARG A 204 17.09 12.96 11.02
CA ARG A 204 16.39 12.97 12.30
C ARG A 204 16.64 11.69 13.09
N VAL A 205 16.36 10.53 12.49
CA VAL A 205 16.56 9.22 13.14
C VAL A 205 17.98 9.07 13.64
N MET A 206 18.99 9.36 12.80
CA MET A 206 20.39 9.25 13.17
C MET A 206 20.86 10.26 14.22
N SER A 207 20.15 11.39 14.38
CA SER A 207 20.48 12.41 15.39
C SER A 207 19.83 12.17 16.74
N THR A 208 18.73 11.39 16.78
CA THR A 208 17.92 11.20 18.00
C THR A 208 17.93 9.78 18.52
N SER A 209 18.39 8.80 17.72
CA SER A 209 18.39 7.38 18.09
C SER A 209 19.77 6.95 18.59
N ASP A 210 19.78 6.10 19.59
CA ASP A 210 20.97 5.43 20.08
C ASP A 210 21.46 4.37 19.07
N PHE A 211 22.71 3.91 19.24
CA PHE A 211 23.30 2.93 18.32
C PHE A 211 22.52 1.63 18.26
N ASP A 212 21.94 1.19 19.37
CA ASP A 212 21.12 -0.03 19.46
C ASP A 212 19.81 0.12 18.66
N ALA A 213 19.18 1.30 18.67
CA ALA A 213 18.02 1.58 17.84
C ALA A 213 18.35 1.53 16.33
N ILE A 214 19.56 1.96 15.93
CA ILE A 214 20.02 1.86 14.54
C ILE A 214 20.21 0.39 14.14
N LEU A 215 20.77 -0.45 15.01
CA LEU A 215 20.89 -1.89 14.77
C LEU A 215 19.51 -2.56 14.65
N THR A 216 18.56 -2.19 15.49
CA THR A 216 17.17 -2.65 15.41
C THR A 216 16.51 -2.31 14.07
N LEU A 217 16.74 -1.08 13.54
CA LEU A 217 16.28 -0.73 12.19
C LEU A 217 16.90 -1.59 11.09
N ILE A 218 18.19 -1.89 11.19
CA ILE A 218 18.86 -2.78 10.22
C ILE A 218 18.25 -4.18 10.29
N ASN A 219 18.05 -4.71 11.49
CA ASN A 219 17.41 -6.00 11.70
C ASN A 219 15.98 -6.03 11.15
N PHE A 220 15.21 -4.97 11.35
CA PHE A 220 13.87 -4.82 10.74
C PHE A 220 13.92 -4.89 9.21
N VAL A 221 14.86 -4.18 8.59
CA VAL A 221 15.03 -4.21 7.13
C VAL A 221 15.41 -5.61 6.66
N LEU A 222 16.34 -6.28 7.32
CA LEU A 222 16.74 -7.64 6.99
C LEU A 222 15.58 -8.63 7.16
N ALA A 223 14.85 -8.57 8.27
CA ALA A 223 13.66 -9.38 8.52
C ALA A 223 12.60 -9.18 7.44
N SER A 224 12.37 -7.92 7.03
CA SER A 224 11.44 -7.58 5.95
C SER A 224 11.84 -8.21 4.62
N TYR A 225 13.12 -8.16 4.24
CA TYR A 225 13.61 -8.83 3.03
C TYR A 225 13.46 -10.35 3.11
N VAL A 226 13.71 -10.96 4.27
CA VAL A 226 13.49 -12.39 4.47
C VAL A 226 12.01 -12.74 4.35
N ALA A 227 11.11 -11.96 4.94
CA ALA A 227 9.66 -12.15 4.81
C ALA A 227 9.21 -12.09 3.34
N ILE A 228 9.68 -11.11 2.58
CA ILE A 228 9.40 -10.99 1.15
C ILE A 228 9.94 -12.18 0.36
N ALA A 229 11.16 -12.64 0.67
CA ALA A 229 11.75 -13.84 0.04
C ALA A 229 10.94 -15.10 0.33
N ILE A 230 10.49 -15.30 1.57
CA ILE A 230 9.60 -16.41 1.96
C ILE A 230 8.30 -16.34 1.14
N MET A 231 7.67 -15.17 1.03
CA MET A 231 6.47 -15.01 0.24
C MET A 231 6.70 -15.31 -1.25
N PHE A 232 7.85 -14.93 -1.78
CA PHE A 232 8.21 -15.25 -3.16
C PHE A 232 8.34 -16.77 -3.37
N VAL A 233 8.91 -17.50 -2.39
CA VAL A 233 8.99 -18.96 -2.39
C VAL A 233 7.59 -19.58 -2.29
N ILE A 234 6.73 -19.09 -1.39
CA ILE A 234 5.35 -19.56 -1.23
C ILE A 234 4.56 -19.41 -2.53
N HIS A 235 4.62 -18.25 -3.19
CA HIS A 235 3.95 -18.04 -4.48
C HIS A 235 4.51 -18.97 -5.56
N SER A 236 5.82 -19.18 -5.60
CA SER A 236 6.44 -20.11 -6.53
C SER A 236 5.98 -21.55 -6.28
N LEU A 237 5.83 -21.93 -5.02
CA LEU A 237 5.33 -23.25 -4.63
C LEU A 237 3.86 -23.43 -5.04
N ILE A 238 3.02 -22.42 -4.85
CA ILE A 238 1.62 -22.45 -5.29
C ILE A 238 1.54 -22.64 -6.82
N ILE A 239 2.36 -21.93 -7.58
CA ILE A 239 2.44 -22.04 -9.06
C ILE A 239 2.88 -23.46 -9.46
N LEU A 240 3.85 -24.03 -8.75
CA LEU A 240 4.32 -25.40 -8.98
C LEU A 240 3.22 -26.44 -8.69
N LEU A 241 2.51 -26.28 -7.55
CA LEU A 241 1.41 -27.17 -7.16
C LEU A 241 0.24 -27.15 -8.18
N LEU A 242 0.05 -26.03 -8.86
CA LEU A 242 -0.91 -25.88 -9.95
C LEU A 242 -0.43 -26.48 -11.29
N GLY A 243 0.75 -27.15 -11.28
CA GLY A 243 1.31 -27.82 -12.46
C GLY A 243 1.99 -26.89 -13.48
N VAL A 244 2.26 -25.64 -13.12
CA VAL A 244 2.95 -24.70 -13.99
C VAL A 244 4.45 -24.81 -13.81
N ASN A 245 5.17 -24.91 -14.92
CA ASN A 245 6.64 -24.93 -14.89
C ASN A 245 7.20 -23.56 -14.46
N ILE A 246 7.83 -23.53 -13.28
CA ILE A 246 8.36 -22.29 -12.67
C ILE A 246 9.37 -21.60 -13.58
N GLY A 247 10.30 -22.34 -14.19
CA GLY A 247 11.32 -21.75 -15.04
C GLY A 247 10.73 -21.07 -16.27
N SER A 248 9.75 -21.71 -16.90
CA SER A 248 9.01 -21.11 -18.02
C SER A 248 8.18 -19.90 -17.61
N TYR A 249 7.56 -19.97 -16.43
CA TYR A 249 6.78 -18.86 -15.88
C TYR A 249 7.66 -17.64 -15.64
N PHE A 250 8.75 -17.77 -14.88
CA PHE A 250 9.65 -16.65 -14.59
C PHE A 250 10.27 -16.05 -15.84
N LYS A 251 10.64 -16.87 -16.83
CA LYS A 251 11.14 -16.36 -18.11
C LYS A 251 10.14 -15.43 -18.78
N LYS A 252 8.85 -15.75 -18.73
CA LYS A 252 7.77 -14.95 -19.35
C LYS A 252 7.45 -13.68 -18.56
N VAL A 253 7.47 -13.74 -17.22
CA VAL A 253 7.11 -12.59 -16.39
C VAL A 253 8.30 -11.71 -15.98
N TRP A 254 9.54 -12.12 -16.30
CA TRP A 254 10.74 -11.38 -15.94
C TRP A 254 10.73 -9.90 -16.32
N PRO A 255 10.28 -9.50 -17.54
CA PRO A 255 10.20 -8.08 -17.91
C PRO A 255 9.24 -7.29 -17.01
N VAL A 256 8.15 -7.92 -16.55
CA VAL A 256 7.18 -7.31 -15.64
C VAL A 256 7.79 -7.12 -14.27
N LEU A 257 8.48 -8.15 -13.74
CA LEU A 257 9.13 -8.11 -12.42
C LEU A 257 10.22 -7.03 -12.37
N THR A 258 11.07 -6.97 -13.39
CA THR A 258 12.12 -5.95 -13.48
C THR A 258 11.54 -4.54 -13.59
N PHE A 259 10.49 -4.35 -14.38
CA PHE A 259 9.82 -3.06 -14.51
C PHE A 259 9.16 -2.65 -13.18
N ALA A 260 8.48 -3.58 -12.50
CA ALA A 260 7.88 -3.33 -11.18
C ALA A 260 8.92 -2.94 -10.14
N PHE A 261 10.06 -3.63 -10.12
CA PHE A 261 11.18 -3.34 -9.22
C PHE A 261 11.76 -1.95 -9.45
N VAL A 262 12.00 -1.57 -10.70
CA VAL A 262 12.58 -0.27 -11.06
C VAL A 262 11.60 0.87 -10.79
N THR A 263 10.32 0.70 -11.16
CA THR A 263 9.30 1.75 -10.99
C THR A 263 8.80 1.88 -9.56
N ARG A 264 8.95 0.83 -8.74
CA ARG A 264 8.41 0.76 -7.36
C ARG A 264 6.92 1.12 -7.30
N SER A 265 6.17 0.80 -8.35
CA SER A 265 4.77 1.18 -8.49
C SER A 265 3.97 0.05 -9.11
N SER A 266 3.13 -0.59 -8.31
CA SER A 266 2.18 -1.60 -8.79
C SER A 266 1.22 -1.02 -9.82
N ALA A 267 0.73 0.20 -9.62
CA ALA A 267 -0.19 0.86 -10.55
C ALA A 267 0.46 1.13 -11.93
N ALA A 268 1.72 1.57 -11.95
CA ALA A 268 2.44 1.79 -13.21
C ALA A 268 2.71 0.48 -13.96
N THR A 269 2.74 -0.65 -13.26
CA THR A 269 3.03 -1.97 -13.82
C THR A 269 1.78 -2.66 -14.39
N ILE A 270 0.56 -2.23 -14.02
CA ILE A 270 -0.71 -2.85 -14.45
C ILE A 270 -0.76 -3.12 -15.96
N PRO A 271 -0.51 -2.14 -16.86
CA PRO A 271 -0.62 -2.38 -18.29
C PRO A 271 0.34 -3.46 -18.79
N LEU A 272 1.57 -3.48 -18.27
CA LEU A 272 2.56 -4.48 -18.64
C LEU A 272 2.21 -5.86 -18.10
N THR A 273 1.63 -5.90 -16.87
CA THR A 273 1.15 -7.13 -16.25
C THR A 273 0.00 -7.74 -17.06
N ILE A 274 -1.00 -6.95 -17.45
CA ILE A 274 -2.12 -7.38 -18.30
C ILE A 274 -1.59 -7.93 -19.62
N ARG A 275 -0.70 -7.20 -20.26
CA ARG A 275 -0.11 -7.63 -21.53
C ARG A 275 0.61 -8.97 -21.42
N ALA A 276 1.46 -9.13 -20.41
CA ALA A 276 2.17 -10.38 -20.18
C ALA A 276 1.22 -11.55 -19.85
N GLN A 277 0.17 -11.30 -19.08
CA GLN A 277 -0.84 -12.31 -18.79
C GLN A 277 -1.57 -12.77 -20.05
N ILE A 278 -1.92 -11.86 -20.95
CA ILE A 278 -2.65 -12.19 -22.19
C ILE A 278 -1.71 -12.79 -23.23
N GLU A 279 -0.60 -12.11 -23.53
CA GLU A 279 0.27 -12.49 -24.65
C GLU A 279 1.19 -13.68 -24.34
N GLU A 280 1.78 -13.70 -23.11
CA GLU A 280 2.77 -14.71 -22.72
C GLU A 280 2.15 -15.90 -21.97
N LEU A 281 1.22 -15.63 -21.03
CA LEU A 281 0.61 -16.65 -20.21
C LEU A 281 -0.71 -17.19 -20.80
N LYS A 282 -1.22 -16.55 -21.88
CA LYS A 282 -2.47 -16.94 -22.58
C LYS A 282 -3.71 -16.92 -21.67
N ILE A 283 -3.72 -16.02 -20.69
CA ILE A 283 -4.88 -15.83 -19.81
C ILE A 283 -5.93 -15.00 -20.53
N PRO A 284 -7.22 -15.37 -20.47
CA PRO A 284 -8.30 -14.57 -21.06
C PRO A 284 -8.30 -13.12 -20.54
N ALA A 285 -8.51 -12.17 -21.46
CA ALA A 285 -8.43 -10.74 -21.16
C ALA A 285 -9.30 -10.28 -19.98
N PRO A 286 -10.56 -10.74 -19.80
CA PRO A 286 -11.35 -10.35 -18.62
C PRO A 286 -10.69 -10.76 -17.29
N ILE A 287 -10.11 -11.96 -17.22
CA ILE A 287 -9.42 -12.45 -16.03
C ILE A 287 -8.14 -11.64 -15.78
N ALA A 288 -7.35 -11.40 -16.82
CA ALA A 288 -6.11 -10.63 -16.72
C ALA A 288 -6.36 -9.20 -16.23
N ASN A 289 -7.39 -8.53 -16.75
CA ASN A 289 -7.77 -7.18 -16.36
C ASN A 289 -8.19 -7.12 -14.88
N ILE A 290 -9.06 -8.04 -14.43
CA ILE A 290 -9.51 -8.10 -13.04
C ILE A 290 -8.33 -8.42 -12.10
N ALA A 291 -7.56 -9.47 -12.44
CA ALA A 291 -6.45 -9.93 -11.60
C ALA A 291 -5.36 -8.86 -11.44
N ALA A 292 -4.96 -8.19 -12.52
CA ALA A 292 -3.94 -7.16 -12.46
C ALA A 292 -4.43 -5.90 -11.72
N SER A 293 -5.69 -5.47 -11.95
CA SER A 293 -6.25 -4.27 -11.33
C SER A 293 -6.47 -4.47 -9.82
N PHE A 294 -7.12 -5.56 -9.42
CA PHE A 294 -7.32 -5.87 -8.00
C PHE A 294 -6.02 -6.30 -7.32
N GLY A 295 -5.14 -7.01 -8.01
CA GLY A 295 -3.83 -7.39 -7.49
C GLY A 295 -2.96 -6.19 -7.11
N ALA A 296 -3.03 -5.12 -7.88
CA ALA A 296 -2.28 -3.89 -7.59
C ALA A 296 -2.84 -3.10 -6.38
N THR A 297 -4.07 -3.38 -5.95
CA THR A 297 -4.76 -2.66 -4.85
C THR A 297 -4.98 -3.53 -3.62
N ILE A 298 -5.55 -4.72 -3.79
CA ILE A 298 -5.92 -5.64 -2.69
C ILE A 298 -4.81 -6.67 -2.42
N GLY A 299 -4.13 -7.14 -3.47
CA GLY A 299 -3.14 -8.21 -3.39
C GLY A 299 -1.72 -7.75 -3.08
N GLN A 300 -1.54 -6.78 -2.18
CA GLN A 300 -0.22 -6.24 -1.84
C GLN A 300 0.49 -7.09 -0.77
N ASN A 301 0.83 -8.32 -1.13
CA ASN A 301 1.43 -9.29 -0.23
C ASN A 301 2.79 -8.85 0.35
N GLY A 302 3.57 -8.05 -0.40
CA GLY A 302 4.82 -7.47 0.10
C GLY A 302 4.58 -6.52 1.28
N CYS A 303 3.57 -5.65 1.18
CA CYS A 303 3.19 -4.75 2.26
C CYS A 303 2.62 -5.54 3.46
N ALA A 304 1.74 -6.52 3.21
CA ALA A 304 1.15 -7.34 4.25
C ALA A 304 2.17 -8.22 5.00
N GLY A 305 3.31 -8.53 4.38
CA GLY A 305 4.40 -9.27 5.04
C GLY A 305 5.39 -8.40 5.82
N VAL A 306 5.30 -7.07 5.70
CA VAL A 306 6.26 -6.14 6.32
C VAL A 306 5.60 -5.28 7.42
N TYR A 307 4.29 -5.04 7.35
CA TYR A 307 3.58 -4.09 8.23
C TYR A 307 2.64 -4.70 9.28
N PRO A 308 2.50 -6.01 9.46
CA PRO A 308 1.68 -6.54 10.54
C PRO A 308 2.29 -6.33 11.91
#